data_70d37b5ae77d77b79ad17042d92d6fe7
#
_entry.id   70d37b5ae77d77b79ad17042d92d6fe7
#
_cell.length_a   1.000
_cell.length_b   1.000
_cell.length_c   1.000
_cell.angle_alpha   90.00
_cell.angle_beta   90.00
_cell.angle_gamma   90.00
#
_symmetry.space_group_name_H-M   'P 1'
#
loop_
_entity.id
_entity.type
_entity.pdbx_description
1 polymer ?
#
loop_
_entity_poly.entity_id
_entity_poly.type
_entity_poly.pdbx_seq_one_letter_code
_entity_poly.pdbx_strand_id
1 'polypeptide(L)'
;MNLNKLLTKLRQRKNTPAHNLPDKRHEHYAHALEQFLDGHQPAVRLSGAYTLANLADEWLADASLPEQVRREEAQAIVDALTGCIRTPYPLAQNRQVLESDEVPEGYAGDFTRDQEALREEQLVRRTVFMEFSRRLAAIAESNKADSEESQYTMPSISPMWADLRFDFGGAPIFYPLQQLHFQNADFASATFYGPADFFGATFHGDTSFSAAQFTADASFHGANFTDWVGFSAAHFAGAAEFSGAHFA
;
A
#
# COMPACT_ATOMS: atom_id res chain seq x y z
N MET A 1 14.53 2.53 3.67
CA MET A 1 15.29 3.29 2.63
C MET A 1 15.18 4.76 2.99
N ASN A 2 16.27 5.54 2.96
CA ASN A 2 16.25 6.93 3.43
C ASN A 2 15.60 7.82 2.36
N LEU A 3 14.58 8.62 2.72
CA LEU A 3 13.81 9.53 1.87
C LEU A 3 14.72 10.41 0.99
N ASN A 4 15.87 10.88 1.55
CA ASN A 4 16.88 11.63 0.82
C ASN A 4 17.54 10.83 -0.32
N LYS A 5 17.65 9.49 -0.20
CA LYS A 5 18.13 8.64 -1.29
C LYS A 5 17.10 8.50 -2.41
N LEU A 6 15.82 8.47 -2.07
CA LEU A 6 14.73 8.43 -3.05
C LEU A 6 14.72 9.75 -3.85
N LEU A 7 14.73 10.88 -3.16
CA LEU A 7 14.78 12.21 -3.79
C LEU A 7 16.04 12.42 -4.65
N THR A 8 17.18 11.85 -4.24
CA THR A 8 18.43 11.92 -5.01
C THR A 8 18.36 11.07 -6.28
N LYS A 9 17.79 9.85 -6.21
CA LYS A 9 17.57 9.01 -7.39
C LYS A 9 16.61 9.68 -8.39
N LEU A 10 15.58 10.35 -7.92
CA LEU A 10 14.62 11.08 -8.74
C LEU A 10 15.26 12.30 -9.44
N ARG A 11 16.14 13.03 -8.74
CA ARG A 11 16.93 14.13 -9.35
C ARG A 11 17.92 13.64 -10.41
N GLN A 12 18.47 12.43 -10.26
CA GLN A 12 19.40 11.84 -11.25
C GLN A 12 18.68 11.34 -12.52
N ARG A 13 17.39 10.94 -12.46
CA ARG A 13 16.59 10.58 -13.64
C ARG A 13 16.35 11.75 -14.61
N LYS A 14 16.41 13.00 -14.16
CA LYS A 14 16.31 14.19 -15.02
C LYS A 14 17.39 14.29 -16.09
N ASN A 15 18.46 13.48 -16.02
CA ASN A 15 19.61 13.55 -16.92
C ASN A 15 19.71 12.40 -17.94
N THR A 16 18.64 11.62 -18.16
CA THR A 16 18.64 10.56 -19.20
C THR A 16 18.29 11.17 -20.56
N PRO A 17 19.11 10.96 -21.63
CA PRO A 17 19.03 11.74 -22.88
C PRO A 17 17.86 11.40 -23.83
N ALA A 18 16.85 10.66 -23.42
CA ALA A 18 15.84 10.10 -24.32
C ALA A 18 14.55 10.94 -24.53
N HIS A 19 14.30 12.01 -23.75
CA HIS A 19 13.14 12.87 -23.96
C HIS A 19 13.48 14.35 -23.80
N ASN A 20 13.52 15.05 -24.92
CA ASN A 20 13.82 16.49 -25.02
C ASN A 20 12.68 17.44 -24.64
N LEU A 21 11.62 16.97 -24.00
CA LEU A 21 10.61 17.78 -23.33
C LEU A 21 10.37 17.18 -21.94
N PRO A 22 10.48 17.97 -20.84
CA PRO A 22 10.01 17.48 -19.56
C PRO A 22 8.52 17.22 -19.73
N ASP A 23 8.13 15.95 -19.70
CA ASP A 23 6.73 15.56 -19.73
C ASP A 23 6.06 16.22 -18.52
N LYS A 24 4.95 16.92 -18.75
CA LYS A 24 4.18 17.57 -17.68
C LYS A 24 3.85 16.61 -16.53
N ARG A 25 3.79 15.30 -16.83
CA ARG A 25 3.60 14.25 -15.84
C ARG A 25 4.73 14.21 -14.79
N HIS A 26 5.98 14.49 -15.16
CA HIS A 26 7.08 14.54 -14.20
C HIS A 26 7.00 15.78 -13.28
N GLU A 27 6.46 16.88 -13.79
CA GLU A 27 6.19 18.07 -12.95
C GLU A 27 5.02 17.79 -11.99
N HIS A 28 3.95 17.17 -12.50
CA HIS A 28 2.82 16.73 -11.67
C HIS A 28 3.25 15.72 -10.61
N TYR A 29 4.12 14.76 -10.97
CA TYR A 29 4.67 13.79 -10.02
C TYR A 29 5.45 14.49 -8.90
N ALA A 30 6.34 15.42 -9.24
CA ALA A 30 7.13 16.14 -8.24
C ALA A 30 6.23 16.92 -7.28
N HIS A 31 5.22 17.62 -7.80
CA HIS A 31 4.27 18.37 -6.99
C HIS A 31 3.39 17.47 -6.12
N ALA A 32 2.84 16.39 -6.68
CA ALA A 32 2.03 15.43 -5.93
C ALA A 32 2.84 14.73 -4.84
N LEU A 33 4.12 14.43 -5.11
CA LEU A 33 5.02 13.85 -4.11
C LEU A 33 5.32 14.84 -2.98
N GLU A 34 5.54 16.12 -3.29
CA GLU A 34 5.69 17.17 -2.26
C GLU A 34 4.44 17.26 -1.38
N GLN A 35 3.25 17.25 -1.96
CA GLN A 35 1.99 17.24 -1.22
C GLN A 35 1.85 15.98 -0.35
N PHE A 36 2.16 14.80 -0.89
CA PHE A 36 2.05 13.54 -0.16
C PHE A 36 3.02 13.46 1.03
N LEU A 37 4.18 14.09 0.92
CA LEU A 37 5.19 14.14 1.96
C LEU A 37 5.04 15.35 2.91
N ASP A 38 4.02 16.19 2.73
CA ASP A 38 3.72 17.30 3.62
C ASP A 38 3.50 16.78 5.06
N GLY A 39 4.30 17.28 5.99
CA GLY A 39 4.25 16.86 7.41
C GLY A 39 3.15 17.51 8.24
N HIS A 40 2.37 18.46 7.67
CA HIS A 40 1.52 19.34 8.45
C HIS A 40 0.02 19.21 8.18
N GLN A 41 -0.39 18.75 7.00
CA GLN A 41 -1.80 18.75 6.59
C GLN A 41 -2.21 17.39 5.99
N PRO A 42 -2.94 16.56 6.75
CA PRO A 42 -3.42 15.26 6.25
C PRO A 42 -4.21 15.36 4.95
N ALA A 43 -5.05 16.39 4.80
CA ALA A 43 -5.83 16.60 3.58
C ALA A 43 -4.94 16.84 2.34
N VAL A 44 -3.83 17.56 2.49
CA VAL A 44 -2.86 17.80 1.41
C VAL A 44 -2.15 16.49 1.07
N ARG A 45 -1.76 15.69 2.08
CA ARG A 45 -1.17 14.37 1.90
C ARG A 45 -2.11 13.41 1.15
N LEU A 46 -3.39 13.39 1.53
CA LEU A 46 -4.40 12.58 0.84
C LEU A 46 -4.54 13.00 -0.62
N SER A 47 -4.61 14.31 -0.91
CA SER A 47 -4.64 14.82 -2.28
C SER A 47 -3.42 14.36 -3.08
N GLY A 48 -2.23 14.43 -2.49
CA GLY A 48 -0.99 13.95 -3.09
C GLY A 48 -1.05 12.45 -3.40
N ALA A 49 -1.54 11.62 -2.46
CA ALA A 49 -1.68 10.17 -2.66
C ALA A 49 -2.62 9.84 -3.83
N TYR A 50 -3.80 10.49 -3.88
CA TYR A 50 -4.75 10.31 -4.99
C TYR A 50 -4.15 10.74 -6.33
N THR A 51 -3.46 11.89 -6.36
CA THR A 51 -2.83 12.40 -7.58
C THR A 51 -1.74 11.46 -8.08
N LEU A 52 -0.89 10.94 -7.18
CA LEU A 52 0.14 9.96 -7.52
C LEU A 52 -0.46 8.68 -8.10
N ALA A 53 -1.50 8.14 -7.47
CA ALA A 53 -2.14 6.92 -7.95
C ALA A 53 -2.80 7.11 -9.34
N ASN A 54 -3.47 8.24 -9.58
CA ASN A 54 -4.03 8.57 -10.89
C ASN A 54 -2.95 8.78 -11.95
N LEU A 55 -1.82 9.37 -11.58
CA LEU A 55 -0.69 9.55 -12.49
C LEU A 55 -0.07 8.20 -12.93
N ALA A 56 -0.07 7.20 -12.04
CA ALA A 56 0.32 5.84 -12.43
C ALA A 56 -0.64 5.24 -13.46
N ASP A 57 -1.95 5.48 -13.33
CA ASP A 57 -2.95 5.08 -14.32
C ASP A 57 -2.69 5.77 -15.68
N GLU A 58 -2.39 7.07 -15.69
CA GLU A 58 -2.07 7.82 -16.91
C GLU A 58 -0.82 7.27 -17.62
N TRP A 59 0.23 6.90 -16.87
CA TRP A 59 1.42 6.28 -17.43
C TRP A 59 1.10 4.93 -18.05
N LEU A 60 0.38 4.07 -17.36
CA LEU A 60 0.03 2.73 -17.83
C LEU A 60 -0.89 2.76 -19.06
N ALA A 61 -1.78 3.75 -19.16
CA ALA A 61 -2.73 3.90 -20.25
C ALA A 61 -2.12 4.48 -21.54
N ASP A 62 -0.91 5.07 -21.48
CA ASP A 62 -0.32 5.77 -22.63
C ASP A 62 0.25 4.81 -23.68
N ALA A 63 -0.59 4.36 -24.60
CA ALA A 63 -0.20 3.45 -25.68
C ALA A 63 0.84 4.03 -26.67
N SER A 64 1.14 5.33 -26.60
CA SER A 64 2.18 5.96 -27.42
C SER A 64 3.61 5.63 -26.96
N LEU A 65 3.74 5.15 -25.71
CA LEU A 65 5.02 4.79 -25.09
C LEU A 65 5.23 3.27 -25.13
N PRO A 66 6.50 2.82 -25.19
CA PRO A 66 6.83 1.41 -24.98
C PRO A 66 6.30 0.91 -23.63
N GLU A 67 5.81 -0.31 -23.60
CA GLU A 67 5.24 -0.94 -22.41
C GLU A 67 6.20 -0.92 -21.20
N GLN A 68 7.48 -1.19 -21.47
CA GLN A 68 8.51 -1.16 -20.44
C GLN A 68 8.60 0.24 -19.77
N VAL A 69 8.57 1.32 -20.56
CA VAL A 69 8.62 2.70 -20.03
C VAL A 69 7.39 2.99 -19.17
N ARG A 70 6.20 2.61 -19.66
CA ARG A 70 4.95 2.79 -18.92
C ARG A 70 4.99 2.11 -17.55
N ARG A 71 5.45 0.85 -17.52
CA ARG A 71 5.58 0.06 -16.28
C ARG A 71 6.64 0.63 -15.34
N GLU A 72 7.80 1.05 -15.87
CA GLU A 72 8.87 1.64 -15.05
C GLU A 72 8.43 2.93 -14.37
N GLU A 73 7.70 3.81 -15.07
CA GLU A 73 7.20 5.06 -14.50
C GLU A 73 6.09 4.81 -13.47
N ALA A 74 5.14 3.91 -13.76
CA ALA A 74 4.11 3.52 -12.80
C ALA A 74 4.71 2.85 -11.56
N GLN A 75 5.68 1.94 -11.73
CA GLN A 75 6.37 1.30 -10.62
C GLN A 75 7.10 2.31 -9.73
N ALA A 76 7.71 3.35 -10.32
CA ALA A 76 8.37 4.38 -9.54
C ALA A 76 7.39 5.15 -8.63
N ILE A 77 6.15 5.33 -9.08
CA ILE A 77 5.08 5.94 -8.28
C ILE A 77 4.65 4.99 -7.15
N VAL A 78 4.44 3.71 -7.45
CA VAL A 78 4.11 2.69 -6.43
C VAL A 78 5.23 2.60 -5.39
N ASP A 79 6.49 2.61 -5.82
CA ASP A 79 7.66 2.59 -4.92
C ASP A 79 7.70 3.83 -3.99
N ALA A 80 7.26 4.99 -4.46
CA ALA A 80 7.17 6.19 -3.64
C ALA A 80 6.05 6.08 -2.59
N LEU A 81 4.88 5.57 -2.98
CA LEU A 81 3.74 5.37 -2.09
C LEU A 81 4.04 4.29 -1.03
N THR A 82 4.57 3.13 -1.42
CA THR A 82 4.98 2.07 -0.48
C THR A 82 6.15 2.51 0.38
N GLY A 83 7.06 3.34 -0.14
CA GLY A 83 8.16 3.94 0.61
C GLY A 83 7.69 4.79 1.80
N CYS A 84 6.59 5.52 1.64
CA CYS A 84 5.96 6.26 2.75
C CYS A 84 5.39 5.28 3.80
N ILE A 85 4.71 4.21 3.36
CA ILE A 85 4.19 3.16 4.25
C ILE A 85 5.32 2.53 5.08
N ARG A 86 6.49 2.34 4.50
CA ARG A 86 7.69 1.76 5.14
C ARG A 86 8.44 2.73 6.05
N THR A 87 8.08 4.01 6.04
CA THR A 87 8.72 4.99 6.91
C THR A 87 8.37 4.70 8.37
N PRO A 88 9.35 4.60 9.29
CA PRO A 88 9.10 4.41 10.71
C PRO A 88 8.15 5.48 11.26
N TYR A 89 7.22 5.05 12.11
CA TYR A 89 6.29 5.96 12.78
C TYR A 89 6.28 5.64 14.29
N PRO A 90 6.88 6.50 15.13
CA PRO A 90 7.11 6.18 16.55
C PRO A 90 5.83 5.89 17.33
N LEU A 91 4.71 6.56 17.03
CA LEU A 91 3.45 6.35 17.72
C LEU A 91 2.78 5.00 17.37
N ALA A 92 3.21 4.32 16.31
CA ALA A 92 2.64 3.02 15.92
C ALA A 92 2.71 1.98 17.05
N GLN A 93 3.83 1.94 17.79
CA GLN A 93 4.01 1.01 18.92
C GLN A 93 3.05 1.29 20.09
N ASN A 94 2.54 2.52 20.19
CA ASN A 94 1.59 2.94 21.22
C ASN A 94 0.14 2.85 20.74
N ARG A 95 -0.13 2.25 19.57
CA ARG A 95 -1.45 2.17 18.97
C ARG A 95 -2.52 1.73 19.96
N GLN A 96 -2.31 0.62 20.64
CA GLN A 96 -3.29 0.04 21.56
C GLN A 96 -3.65 0.99 22.72
N VAL A 97 -2.66 1.74 23.19
CA VAL A 97 -2.84 2.74 24.24
C VAL A 97 -3.57 3.96 23.70
N LEU A 98 -3.17 4.45 22.51
CA LEU A 98 -3.73 5.66 21.89
C LEU A 98 -5.14 5.44 21.30
N GLU A 99 -5.53 4.21 21.03
CA GLU A 99 -6.91 3.86 20.62
C GLU A 99 -7.85 3.64 21.81
N SER A 100 -7.36 3.71 23.05
CA SER A 100 -8.21 3.64 24.25
C SER A 100 -8.95 4.97 24.51
N ASP A 101 -10.11 4.87 25.19
CA ASP A 101 -10.91 6.05 25.57
C ASP A 101 -10.36 6.76 26.82
N GLU A 102 -9.47 6.09 27.57
CA GLU A 102 -8.93 6.61 28.82
C GLU A 102 -7.45 6.93 28.69
N VAL A 103 -7.06 8.07 29.25
CA VAL A 103 -5.63 8.45 29.34
C VAL A 103 -4.97 7.56 30.39
N PRO A 104 -3.97 6.74 30.02
CA PRO A 104 -3.28 5.90 30.98
C PRO A 104 -2.51 6.71 32.01
N GLU A 105 -2.51 6.25 33.26
CA GLU A 105 -1.72 6.86 34.31
C GLU A 105 -0.23 6.84 33.93
N GLY A 106 0.42 8.01 33.98
CA GLY A 106 1.83 8.15 33.66
C GLY A 106 2.16 8.20 32.16
N TYR A 107 1.17 8.42 31.27
CA TYR A 107 1.45 8.64 29.85
C TYR A 107 2.44 9.79 29.66
N ALA A 108 3.57 9.51 28.99
CA ALA A 108 4.61 10.49 28.73
C ALA A 108 4.36 11.19 27.40
N GLY A 109 3.74 12.38 27.44
CA GLY A 109 3.43 13.16 26.26
C GLY A 109 2.07 13.85 26.33
N ASP A 110 1.63 14.42 25.23
CA ASP A 110 0.28 14.95 25.06
C ASP A 110 -0.59 13.87 24.41
N PHE A 111 -1.36 13.16 25.25
CA PHE A 111 -2.18 12.02 24.82
C PHE A 111 -3.15 12.40 23.71
N THR A 112 -3.85 13.52 23.85
CA THR A 112 -4.84 13.96 22.86
C THR A 112 -4.18 14.26 21.50
N ARG A 113 -3.08 14.99 21.54
CA ARG A 113 -2.32 15.31 20.32
C ARG A 113 -1.75 14.06 19.66
N ASP A 114 -1.19 13.14 20.46
CA ASP A 114 -0.62 11.90 19.95
C ASP A 114 -1.70 10.96 19.37
N GLN A 115 -2.89 10.96 19.98
CA GLN A 115 -4.06 10.23 19.48
C GLN A 115 -4.55 10.80 18.14
N GLU A 116 -4.64 12.13 18.01
CA GLU A 116 -4.99 12.80 16.76
C GLU A 116 -3.94 12.49 15.67
N ALA A 117 -2.66 12.64 15.98
CA ALA A 117 -1.57 12.35 15.05
C ALA A 117 -1.56 10.88 14.58
N LEU A 118 -1.86 9.93 15.48
CA LEU A 118 -1.99 8.52 15.11
C LEU A 118 -3.15 8.32 14.14
N ARG A 119 -4.34 8.88 14.42
CA ARG A 119 -5.52 8.74 13.55
C ARG A 119 -5.30 9.35 12.16
N GLU A 120 -4.66 10.50 12.10
CA GLU A 120 -4.31 11.16 10.84
C GLU A 120 -3.35 10.31 10.01
N GLU A 121 -2.31 9.75 10.62
CA GLU A 121 -1.37 8.89 9.92
C GLU A 121 -2.00 7.55 9.50
N GLN A 122 -2.86 6.97 10.32
CA GLN A 122 -3.66 5.79 9.97
C GLN A 122 -4.52 6.08 8.72
N LEU A 123 -5.20 7.22 8.67
CA LEU A 123 -6.03 7.62 7.55
C LEU A 123 -5.20 7.73 6.27
N VAL A 124 -4.06 8.42 6.30
CA VAL A 124 -3.20 8.62 5.12
C VAL A 124 -2.68 7.29 4.60
N ARG A 125 -2.09 6.46 5.48
CA ARG A 125 -1.49 5.17 5.06
C ARG A 125 -2.55 4.19 4.58
N ARG A 126 -3.68 4.11 5.29
CA ARG A 126 -4.80 3.25 4.87
C ARG A 126 -5.36 3.67 3.52
N THR A 127 -5.44 4.98 3.23
CA THR A 127 -5.90 5.49 1.92
C THR A 127 -5.01 5.01 0.79
N VAL A 128 -3.69 4.94 0.97
CA VAL A 128 -2.79 4.38 -0.04
C VAL A 128 -3.13 2.91 -0.34
N PHE A 129 -3.36 2.09 0.70
CA PHE A 129 -3.79 0.70 0.51
C PHE A 129 -5.16 0.60 -0.18
N MET A 130 -6.10 1.48 0.15
CA MET A 130 -7.41 1.52 -0.51
C MET A 130 -7.28 1.87 -1.99
N GLU A 131 -6.40 2.82 -2.35
CA GLU A 131 -6.15 3.18 -3.75
C GLU A 131 -5.51 2.04 -4.54
N PHE A 132 -4.60 1.29 -3.93
CA PHE A 132 -4.06 0.07 -4.53
C PHE A 132 -5.18 -0.98 -4.70
N SER A 133 -5.90 -1.28 -3.64
CA SER A 133 -6.98 -2.28 -3.64
C SER A 133 -8.05 -1.98 -4.68
N ARG A 134 -8.50 -0.73 -4.81
CA ARG A 134 -9.50 -0.32 -5.80
C ARG A 134 -9.07 -0.64 -7.24
N ARG A 135 -7.79 -0.48 -7.55
CA ARG A 135 -7.24 -0.78 -8.88
C ARG A 135 -7.02 -2.27 -9.11
N LEU A 136 -6.71 -2.99 -8.05
CA LEU A 136 -6.50 -4.44 -8.08
C LEU A 136 -7.83 -5.21 -8.08
N ALA A 137 -8.89 -4.70 -7.46
CA ALA A 137 -10.22 -5.31 -7.46
C ALA A 137 -10.81 -5.44 -8.87
N ALA A 138 -10.53 -4.49 -9.75
CA ALA A 138 -10.97 -4.54 -11.14
C ALA A 138 -10.39 -5.76 -11.91
N ILE A 139 -9.25 -6.29 -11.47
CA ILE A 139 -8.63 -7.53 -12.01
C ILE A 139 -9.49 -8.74 -11.66
N ALA A 140 -9.95 -8.84 -10.40
CA ALA A 140 -10.74 -9.97 -9.92
C ALA A 140 -12.09 -10.09 -10.65
N GLU A 141 -12.72 -8.98 -10.99
CA GLU A 141 -13.98 -8.95 -11.74
C GLU A 141 -13.77 -9.34 -13.22
N SER A 142 -12.67 -8.89 -13.84
CA SER A 142 -12.32 -9.25 -15.22
C SER A 142 -12.08 -10.76 -15.37
N ASN A 143 -11.35 -11.38 -14.44
CA ASN A 143 -11.06 -12.81 -14.45
C ASN A 143 -12.31 -13.68 -14.21
N LYS A 144 -13.34 -13.16 -13.52
CA LYS A 144 -14.64 -13.84 -13.37
C LYS A 144 -15.48 -13.78 -14.64
N ALA A 145 -15.42 -12.70 -15.40
CA ALA A 145 -16.18 -12.53 -16.63
C ALA A 145 -15.72 -13.49 -17.74
N ASP A 146 -14.45 -13.86 -17.77
CA ASP A 146 -13.90 -14.84 -18.72
C ASP A 146 -14.32 -16.30 -18.42
N SER A 147 -14.87 -16.57 -17.23
CA SER A 147 -15.29 -17.91 -16.82
C SER A 147 -16.80 -18.18 -16.93
N GLU A 148 -17.61 -17.17 -17.18
CA GLU A 148 -19.05 -17.31 -17.41
C GLU A 148 -19.42 -16.71 -18.76
N GLU A 149 -20.14 -17.49 -19.59
CA GLU A 149 -20.65 -17.16 -20.93
C GLU A 149 -21.65 -15.96 -20.84
N SER A 150 -21.12 -14.75 -20.57
CA SER A 150 -21.93 -13.54 -20.50
C SER A 150 -21.73 -12.67 -21.76
N GLN A 151 -22.79 -12.57 -22.56
CA GLN A 151 -22.89 -11.84 -23.83
C GLN A 151 -22.90 -10.30 -23.68
N TYR A 152 -22.49 -9.77 -22.54
CA TYR A 152 -22.30 -8.33 -22.32
C TYR A 152 -20.82 -8.03 -22.13
N THR A 153 -20.14 -7.71 -23.23
CA THR A 153 -18.79 -7.16 -23.23
C THR A 153 -18.81 -5.77 -22.57
N MET A 154 -18.63 -5.70 -21.27
CA MET A 154 -18.05 -4.51 -20.66
C MET A 154 -16.63 -4.35 -21.22
N PRO A 155 -16.17 -3.11 -21.48
CA PRO A 155 -14.80 -2.93 -21.93
C PRO A 155 -13.88 -3.55 -20.87
N SER A 156 -13.14 -4.59 -21.28
CA SER A 156 -12.11 -5.24 -20.48
C SER A 156 -11.13 -4.16 -20.05
N ILE A 157 -11.25 -3.69 -18.81
CA ILE A 157 -10.21 -2.86 -18.22
C ILE A 157 -9.07 -3.84 -18.01
N SER A 158 -8.11 -3.81 -18.95
CA SER A 158 -6.87 -4.57 -18.82
C SER A 158 -6.31 -4.31 -17.41
N PRO A 159 -5.89 -5.36 -16.67
CA PRO A 159 -5.39 -5.21 -15.31
C PRO A 159 -4.06 -4.47 -15.31
N MET A 160 -4.10 -3.16 -15.48
CA MET A 160 -2.93 -2.31 -15.69
C MET A 160 -1.93 -2.39 -14.54
N TRP A 161 -2.42 -2.71 -13.33
CA TRP A 161 -1.59 -2.79 -12.12
C TRP A 161 -1.13 -4.22 -11.77
N ALA A 162 -1.59 -5.25 -12.51
CA ALA A 162 -1.31 -6.65 -12.18
C ALA A 162 0.18 -7.02 -12.15
N ASP A 163 0.98 -6.35 -12.97
CA ASP A 163 2.42 -6.62 -13.06
C ASP A 163 3.28 -5.73 -12.16
N LEU A 164 2.65 -4.82 -11.39
CA LEU A 164 3.37 -3.98 -10.45
C LEU A 164 3.66 -4.76 -9.16
N ARG A 165 4.75 -4.39 -8.49
CA ARG A 165 5.19 -4.99 -7.23
C ARG A 165 4.92 -4.03 -6.08
N PHE A 166 4.44 -4.58 -4.97
CA PHE A 166 4.07 -3.82 -3.79
C PHE A 166 4.97 -4.22 -2.62
N ASP A 167 6.05 -3.46 -2.41
CA ASP A 167 7.02 -3.70 -1.35
C ASP A 167 6.62 -2.97 -0.05
N PHE A 168 6.13 -3.72 0.93
CA PHE A 168 5.84 -3.28 2.28
C PHE A 168 6.86 -3.84 3.29
N GLY A 169 8.00 -4.33 2.83
CA GLY A 169 9.03 -4.94 3.66
C GLY A 169 9.50 -4.01 4.78
N GLY A 170 9.46 -4.50 6.04
CA GLY A 170 9.81 -3.73 7.22
C GLY A 170 8.82 -2.60 7.58
N ALA A 171 7.64 -2.54 6.95
CA ALA A 171 6.65 -1.49 7.21
C ALA A 171 6.05 -1.61 8.63
N PRO A 172 5.85 -0.48 9.34
CA PRO A 172 4.99 -0.44 10.51
C PRO A 172 3.54 -0.35 10.06
N ILE A 173 2.75 -1.39 10.31
CA ILE A 173 1.31 -1.46 10.02
C ILE A 173 0.55 -1.34 11.33
N PHE A 174 -0.30 -0.33 11.46
CA PHE A 174 -1.05 -0.01 12.69
C PHE A 174 -2.49 0.45 12.40
N TYR A 175 -3.06 -0.07 11.33
CA TYR A 175 -4.41 0.18 10.86
C TYR A 175 -4.97 -1.10 10.21
N PRO A 176 -6.32 -1.26 10.12
CA PRO A 176 -6.93 -2.46 9.57
C PRO A 176 -6.77 -2.51 8.04
N LEU A 177 -6.59 -3.73 7.51
CA LEU A 177 -6.46 -4.05 6.09
C LEU A 177 -7.55 -5.01 5.60
N GLN A 178 -8.76 -4.91 6.18
CA GLN A 178 -9.91 -5.74 5.87
C GLN A 178 -10.41 -5.52 4.44
N GLN A 179 -10.85 -6.62 3.79
CA GLN A 179 -11.52 -6.59 2.49
C GLN A 179 -10.73 -5.88 1.39
N LEU A 180 -9.41 -5.84 1.51
CA LEU A 180 -8.53 -5.25 0.51
C LEU A 180 -8.03 -6.30 -0.48
N HIS A 181 -7.70 -5.84 -1.68
CA HIS A 181 -7.02 -6.64 -2.69
C HIS A 181 -5.54 -6.30 -2.70
N PHE A 182 -4.72 -7.32 -2.75
CA PHE A 182 -3.27 -7.24 -2.83
C PHE A 182 -2.79 -7.99 -4.07
N GLN A 183 -1.65 -7.59 -4.62
CA GLN A 183 -1.01 -8.23 -5.75
C GLN A 183 0.49 -8.30 -5.51
N ASN A 184 1.11 -9.50 -5.60
CA ASN A 184 2.55 -9.68 -5.43
C ASN A 184 3.09 -8.85 -4.25
N ALA A 185 2.44 -9.00 -3.06
CA ALA A 185 2.68 -8.13 -1.91
C ALA A 185 3.78 -8.69 -1.00
N ASP A 186 4.82 -7.91 -0.76
CA ASP A 186 5.89 -8.28 0.15
C ASP A 186 5.76 -7.54 1.49
N PHE A 187 5.34 -8.28 2.55
CA PHE A 187 5.31 -7.84 3.94
C PHE A 187 6.46 -8.43 4.76
N ALA A 188 7.55 -8.87 4.11
CA ALA A 188 8.69 -9.45 4.83
C ALA A 188 9.23 -8.49 5.89
N SER A 189 9.41 -8.99 7.11
CA SER A 189 9.86 -8.19 8.27
C SER A 189 8.97 -6.99 8.63
N ALA A 190 7.76 -6.89 8.10
CA ALA A 190 6.80 -5.88 8.53
C ALA A 190 6.39 -6.11 10.00
N THR A 191 6.08 -5.04 10.72
CA THR A 191 5.57 -5.10 12.08
C THR A 191 4.13 -4.63 12.13
N PHE A 192 3.22 -5.53 12.50
CA PHE A 192 1.81 -5.23 12.70
C PHE A 192 1.59 -4.89 14.17
N TYR A 193 1.37 -3.61 14.46
CA TYR A 193 1.16 -3.10 15.80
C TYR A 193 -0.32 -3.16 16.18
N GLY A 194 -0.62 -3.85 17.30
CA GLY A 194 -1.99 -4.16 17.71
C GLY A 194 -2.64 -5.22 16.80
N PRO A 195 -3.96 -5.44 16.90
CA PRO A 195 -4.66 -6.47 16.12
C PRO A 195 -4.48 -6.24 14.61
N ALA A 196 -3.97 -7.26 13.93
CA ALA A 196 -3.84 -7.27 12.47
C ALA A 196 -5.08 -7.92 11.86
N ASP A 197 -5.84 -7.16 11.06
CA ASP A 197 -7.10 -7.63 10.52
C ASP A 197 -7.08 -7.62 9.00
N PHE A 198 -7.08 -8.83 8.43
CA PHE A 198 -7.16 -9.14 7.01
C PHE A 198 -8.48 -9.85 6.65
N PHE A 199 -9.54 -9.64 7.46
CA PHE A 199 -10.84 -10.25 7.21
C PHE A 199 -11.28 -10.05 5.75
N GLY A 200 -11.54 -11.16 5.03
CA GLY A 200 -12.00 -11.14 3.65
C GLY A 200 -11.04 -10.50 2.64
N ALA A 201 -9.77 -10.29 3.00
CA ALA A 201 -8.77 -9.78 2.07
C ALA A 201 -8.47 -10.81 0.97
N THR A 202 -8.15 -10.34 -0.24
CA THR A 202 -7.72 -11.20 -1.35
C THR A 202 -6.27 -10.87 -1.72
N PHE A 203 -5.44 -11.90 -1.75
CA PHE A 203 -4.04 -11.83 -2.14
C PHE A 203 -3.87 -12.55 -3.49
N HIS A 204 -3.59 -11.76 -4.53
CA HIS A 204 -3.29 -12.25 -5.87
C HIS A 204 -1.77 -12.34 -6.04
N GLY A 205 -1.30 -13.41 -6.71
CA GLY A 205 0.12 -13.66 -6.89
C GLY A 205 0.85 -13.95 -5.57
N ASP A 206 2.17 -14.06 -5.65
CA ASP A 206 3.00 -14.40 -4.50
C ASP A 206 2.92 -13.36 -3.39
N THR A 207 2.67 -13.83 -2.16
CA THR A 207 2.62 -12.96 -0.97
C THR A 207 3.56 -13.45 0.10
N SER A 208 4.39 -12.57 0.64
CA SER A 208 5.33 -12.90 1.70
C SER A 208 5.02 -12.16 3.00
N PHE A 209 4.87 -12.93 4.09
CA PHE A 209 4.90 -12.46 5.47
C PHE A 209 6.16 -13.01 6.20
N SER A 210 7.22 -13.33 5.45
CA SER A 210 8.44 -13.91 6.03
C SER A 210 9.05 -12.96 7.06
N ALA A 211 9.36 -13.48 8.26
CA ALA A 211 9.86 -12.72 9.40
C ALA A 211 8.97 -11.56 9.87
N ALA A 212 7.71 -11.49 9.43
CA ALA A 212 6.76 -10.48 9.90
C ALA A 212 6.48 -10.65 11.41
N GLN A 213 6.24 -9.54 12.09
CA GLN A 213 5.96 -9.49 13.52
C GLN A 213 4.51 -9.06 13.73
N PHE A 214 3.68 -9.96 14.29
CA PHE A 214 2.32 -9.65 14.72
C PHE A 214 2.31 -9.45 16.24
N THR A 215 2.18 -8.21 16.70
CA THR A 215 2.33 -7.90 18.15
C THR A 215 1.08 -8.18 18.98
N ALA A 216 -0.03 -8.54 18.33
CA ALA A 216 -1.30 -8.95 18.95
C ALA A 216 -1.96 -10.02 18.06
N ASP A 217 -3.28 -10.21 18.21
CA ASP A 217 -4.03 -11.16 17.39
C ASP A 217 -3.97 -10.81 15.90
N ALA A 218 -3.94 -11.83 15.04
CA ALA A 218 -3.96 -11.68 13.59
C ALA A 218 -5.12 -12.49 13.00
N SER A 219 -6.06 -11.82 12.35
CA SER A 219 -7.18 -12.45 11.68
C SER A 219 -6.97 -12.48 10.17
N PHE A 220 -6.93 -13.67 9.61
CA PHE A 220 -7.04 -13.97 8.19
C PHE A 220 -8.37 -14.67 7.87
N HIS A 221 -9.40 -14.45 8.73
CA HIS A 221 -10.69 -15.07 8.56
C HIS A 221 -11.28 -14.72 7.18
N GLY A 222 -11.64 -15.77 6.41
CA GLY A 222 -12.18 -15.60 5.07
C GLY A 222 -11.23 -14.97 4.05
N ALA A 223 -9.94 -14.83 4.36
CA ALA A 223 -8.95 -14.34 3.41
C ALA A 223 -8.75 -15.36 2.27
N ASN A 224 -8.49 -14.85 1.06
CA ASN A 224 -8.26 -15.68 -0.13
C ASN A 224 -6.84 -15.45 -0.67
N PHE A 225 -6.03 -16.51 -0.65
CA PHE A 225 -4.69 -16.54 -1.25
C PHE A 225 -4.77 -17.34 -2.55
N THR A 226 -4.60 -16.66 -3.70
CA THR A 226 -4.76 -17.31 -5.01
C THR A 226 -3.48 -17.98 -5.51
N ASP A 227 -2.35 -17.72 -4.84
CA ASP A 227 -1.04 -18.23 -5.20
C ASP A 227 -0.22 -18.50 -3.94
N TRP A 228 1.12 -18.60 -4.05
CA TRP A 228 1.98 -18.88 -2.92
C TRP A 228 1.90 -17.83 -1.81
N VAL A 229 1.76 -18.27 -0.57
CA VAL A 229 1.90 -17.40 0.62
C VAL A 229 2.92 -17.98 1.59
N GLY A 230 3.85 -17.14 2.04
CA GLY A 230 4.91 -17.54 2.95
C GLY A 230 4.85 -16.83 4.30
N PHE A 231 4.87 -17.62 5.40
CA PHE A 231 4.97 -17.14 6.78
C PHE A 231 6.28 -17.62 7.44
N SER A 232 7.34 -17.84 6.66
CA SER A 232 8.61 -18.34 7.17
C SER A 232 9.17 -17.42 8.24
N ALA A 233 9.46 -17.95 9.44
CA ALA A 233 9.94 -17.17 10.58
C ALA A 233 9.02 -16.00 11.02
N ALA A 234 7.75 -15.97 10.60
CA ALA A 234 6.79 -15.01 11.12
C ALA A 234 6.52 -15.28 12.61
N HIS A 235 6.39 -14.21 13.37
CA HIS A 235 6.13 -14.28 14.81
C HIS A 235 4.73 -13.75 15.11
N PHE A 236 3.91 -14.57 15.76
CA PHE A 236 2.59 -14.21 16.23
C PHE A 236 2.62 -14.15 17.76
N ALA A 237 2.50 -12.95 18.35
CA ALA A 237 2.44 -12.78 19.79
C ALA A 237 1.05 -13.08 20.37
N GLY A 238 0.00 -12.97 19.57
CA GLY A 238 -1.37 -13.31 19.90
C GLY A 238 -1.89 -14.51 19.11
N ALA A 239 -3.20 -14.69 19.08
CA ALA A 239 -3.86 -15.72 18.28
C ALA A 239 -3.74 -15.42 16.78
N ALA A 240 -3.55 -16.46 15.97
CA ALA A 240 -3.60 -16.37 14.51
C ALA A 240 -4.82 -17.18 14.01
N GLU A 241 -5.77 -16.49 13.41
CA GLU A 241 -7.03 -17.10 12.93
C GLU A 241 -7.04 -17.19 11.40
N PHE A 242 -7.25 -18.41 10.89
CA PHE A 242 -7.36 -18.71 9.46
C PHE A 242 -8.68 -19.39 9.11
N SER A 243 -9.71 -19.31 9.97
CA SER A 243 -10.99 -19.95 9.71
C SER A 243 -11.63 -19.38 8.45
N GLY A 244 -12.10 -20.26 7.56
CA GLY A 244 -12.66 -19.87 6.27
C GLY A 244 -11.64 -19.26 5.28
N ALA A 245 -10.35 -19.20 5.61
CA ALA A 245 -9.33 -18.81 4.65
C ALA A 245 -9.18 -19.86 3.55
N HIS A 246 -8.98 -19.38 2.33
CA HIS A 246 -8.77 -20.23 1.14
C HIS A 246 -7.31 -20.10 0.67
N PHE A 247 -6.68 -21.24 0.41
CA PHE A 247 -5.33 -21.35 -0.13
C PHE A 247 -5.39 -22.17 -1.41
N ALA A 248 -5.08 -21.55 -2.58
CA ALA A 248 -5.12 -22.22 -3.88
C ALA A 248 -3.82 -22.98 -4.20
#